data_51818d8031014214a1758df649f680d4
#
_entry.id   51818d8031014214a1758df649f680d4
#
_cell.length_a   1.000
_cell.length_b   1.000
_cell.length_c   1.000
_cell.angle_alpha   90.00
_cell.angle_beta   90.00
_cell.angle_gamma   90.00
#
_symmetry.space_group_name_H-M   'P 1'
#
loop_
_entity.id
_entity.type
_entity.pdbx_description
1 polymer ?
#
loop_
_entity_poly.entity_id
_entity_poly.type
_entity_poly.pdbx_seq_one_letter_code
_entity_poly.pdbx_strand_id
1 'polypeptide(L)'
;GMGHLFPEASEKILGEPGLDFVIGSCHNLDEAAGGRDFYLLPYDTLEDCYRALDNYFQSMLAMAASPCYDVVGHVIYPLRYMNGPYDTPSLDRYRDQIREILRLAIQSGRGIEINTWKGQTLREWIPILRDYRELGGEILTVGSDAHAPEPLGRGIREAYGLMADCGFRYVAVYHAPKP
;
A
#
# COMPACT_ATOMS: atom_id res chain seq x y z
N GLY A 1 -5.73 -8.71 1.96
CA GLY A 1 -5.65 -7.77 2.99
C GLY A 1 -6.68 -7.81 4.09
N MET A 2 -6.56 -8.77 5.03
CA MET A 2 -7.47 -8.83 6.17
C MET A 2 -6.72 -8.71 7.51
N GLY A 3 -5.44 -8.43 7.48
CA GLY A 3 -4.55 -8.58 8.64
C GLY A 3 -4.97 -7.83 9.90
N HIS A 4 -5.44 -6.59 9.79
CA HIS A 4 -5.84 -5.80 10.95
C HIS A 4 -7.28 -6.08 11.41
N LEU A 5 -8.18 -6.51 10.52
CA LEU A 5 -9.57 -6.85 10.84
C LEU A 5 -9.70 -8.27 11.41
N PHE A 6 -8.83 -9.19 10.99
CA PHE A 6 -8.88 -10.59 11.37
C PHE A 6 -7.49 -11.09 11.81
N PRO A 7 -6.93 -10.58 12.94
CA PRO A 7 -5.57 -10.87 13.36
C PRO A 7 -5.31 -12.37 13.58
N GLU A 8 -6.22 -13.08 14.26
CA GLU A 8 -6.07 -14.51 14.53
C GLU A 8 -6.01 -15.37 13.24
N ALA A 9 -6.87 -15.05 12.26
CA ALA A 9 -6.86 -15.74 10.97
C ALA A 9 -5.59 -15.43 10.17
N SER A 10 -5.11 -14.19 10.26
CA SER A 10 -3.86 -13.78 9.63
C SER A 10 -2.66 -14.49 10.25
N GLU A 11 -2.55 -14.53 11.56
CA GLU A 11 -1.47 -15.23 12.28
C GLU A 11 -1.41 -16.71 11.92
N LYS A 12 -2.56 -17.36 11.80
CA LYS A 12 -2.63 -18.77 11.38
C LYS A 12 -2.06 -18.98 9.97
N ILE A 13 -2.41 -18.11 9.02
CA ILE A 13 -1.91 -18.20 7.63
C ILE A 13 -0.41 -17.91 7.58
N LEU A 14 0.05 -16.92 8.35
CA LEU A 14 1.47 -16.53 8.42
C LEU A 14 2.36 -17.61 9.04
N GLY A 15 1.79 -18.50 9.84
CA GLY A 15 2.48 -19.67 10.39
C GLY A 15 2.67 -20.82 9.40
N GLU A 16 2.15 -20.74 8.16
CA GLU A 16 2.28 -21.81 7.17
C GLU A 16 3.73 -21.90 6.67
N PRO A 17 4.35 -23.10 6.74
CA PRO A 17 5.70 -23.29 6.22
C PRO A 17 5.70 -23.13 4.69
N GLY A 18 6.61 -22.33 4.17
CA GLY A 18 6.77 -22.08 2.74
C GLY A 18 6.30 -20.70 2.27
N LEU A 19 5.85 -19.84 3.17
CA LEU A 19 5.69 -18.43 2.86
C LEU A 19 7.05 -17.73 2.88
N ASP A 20 7.44 -17.17 1.74
CA ASP A 20 8.69 -16.42 1.58
C ASP A 20 8.52 -14.93 1.91
N PHE A 21 7.29 -14.41 1.74
CA PHE A 21 7.05 -12.97 1.73
C PHE A 21 5.57 -12.64 1.98
N VAL A 22 5.32 -11.60 2.76
CA VAL A 22 3.98 -11.15 3.14
C VAL A 22 3.79 -9.67 2.85
N ILE A 23 2.76 -9.35 2.06
CA ILE A 23 2.32 -7.98 1.83
C ILE A 23 1.14 -7.68 2.76
N GLY A 24 1.31 -6.70 3.66
CA GLY A 24 0.24 -6.19 4.50
C GLY A 24 -0.61 -5.19 3.73
N SER A 25 -1.92 -5.43 3.63
CA SER A 25 -2.83 -4.62 2.80
C SER A 25 -4.18 -4.43 3.45
N CYS A 26 -4.80 -3.26 3.20
CA CYS A 26 -6.19 -2.97 3.57
C CYS A 26 -7.03 -2.83 2.30
N HIS A 27 -8.09 -3.63 2.19
CA HIS A 27 -8.99 -3.60 1.04
C HIS A 27 -10.42 -3.20 1.41
N ASN A 28 -10.78 -3.28 2.69
CA ASN A 28 -12.13 -3.09 3.17
C ASN A 28 -12.21 -1.92 4.15
N LEU A 29 -13.36 -1.24 4.16
CA LEU A 29 -13.76 -0.40 5.29
C LEU A 29 -13.68 -1.21 6.58
N ASP A 30 -13.49 -0.55 7.71
CA ASP A 30 -13.60 -1.20 9.02
C ASP A 30 -15.02 -1.75 9.26
N GLU A 31 -15.17 -2.60 10.29
CA GLU A 31 -16.47 -3.19 10.63
C GLU A 31 -17.52 -2.15 10.97
N ALA A 32 -17.15 -1.07 11.65
CA ALA A 32 -18.07 -0.01 12.06
C ALA A 32 -18.64 0.74 10.85
N ALA A 33 -17.85 0.83 9.76
CA ALA A 33 -18.27 1.39 8.48
C ALA A 33 -18.87 0.34 7.52
N GLY A 34 -19.09 -0.89 7.97
CA GLY A 34 -19.78 -1.95 7.25
C GLY A 34 -18.90 -2.94 6.50
N GLY A 35 -17.58 -2.90 6.66
CA GLY A 35 -16.64 -3.92 6.14
C GLY A 35 -16.61 -4.09 4.62
N ARG A 36 -17.21 -3.15 3.86
CA ARG A 36 -17.32 -3.24 2.40
C ARG A 36 -15.97 -2.96 1.74
N ASP A 37 -15.65 -3.69 0.67
CA ASP A 37 -14.44 -3.45 -0.11
C ASP A 37 -14.46 -2.05 -0.76
N PHE A 38 -13.31 -1.35 -0.71
CA PHE A 38 -13.17 0.00 -1.27
C PHE A 38 -13.47 0.02 -2.77
N TYR A 39 -13.18 -1.06 -3.49
CA TYR A 39 -13.48 -1.16 -4.91
C TYR A 39 -14.99 -1.17 -5.23
N LEU A 40 -15.83 -1.53 -4.25
CA LEU A 40 -17.30 -1.61 -4.38
C LEU A 40 -18.01 -0.33 -3.93
N LEU A 41 -17.28 0.67 -3.43
CA LEU A 41 -17.89 1.90 -2.94
C LEU A 41 -18.31 2.80 -4.10
N PRO A 42 -19.44 3.51 -3.97
CA PRO A 42 -19.76 4.61 -4.88
C PRO A 42 -18.85 5.80 -4.54
N TYR A 43 -18.19 6.33 -5.55
CA TYR A 43 -17.38 7.54 -5.46
C TYR A 43 -18.06 8.62 -6.32
N ASP A 44 -19.27 9.01 -5.92
CA ASP A 44 -20.09 9.94 -6.71
C ASP A 44 -19.67 11.40 -6.50
N THR A 45 -19.11 11.69 -5.32
CA THR A 45 -18.66 13.02 -4.92
C THR A 45 -17.26 12.99 -4.34
N LEU A 46 -16.59 14.15 -4.32
CA LEU A 46 -15.29 14.32 -3.65
C LEU A 46 -15.39 14.04 -2.14
N GLU A 47 -16.55 14.32 -1.53
CA GLU A 47 -16.79 14.01 -0.12
C GLU A 47 -16.83 12.49 0.15
N ASP A 48 -17.43 11.71 -0.75
CA ASP A 48 -17.40 10.24 -0.65
C ASP A 48 -15.97 9.71 -0.73
N CYS A 49 -15.15 10.29 -1.61
CA CYS A 49 -13.73 9.95 -1.70
C CYS A 49 -13.00 10.23 -0.38
N TYR A 50 -13.17 11.41 0.20
CA TYR A 50 -12.51 11.74 1.46
C TYR A 50 -13.00 10.90 2.63
N ARG A 51 -14.29 10.56 2.69
CA ARG A 51 -14.83 9.65 3.71
C ARG A 51 -14.20 8.26 3.62
N ALA A 52 -14.03 7.75 2.42
CA ALA A 52 -13.35 6.48 2.20
C ALA A 52 -11.85 6.56 2.57
N LEU A 53 -11.16 7.65 2.21
CA LEU A 53 -9.75 7.85 2.55
C LEU A 53 -9.53 8.03 4.05
N ASP A 54 -10.44 8.72 4.76
CA ASP A 54 -10.38 8.87 6.22
C ASP A 54 -10.39 7.48 6.90
N ASN A 55 -11.30 6.59 6.48
CA ASN A 55 -11.37 5.22 6.99
C ASN A 55 -10.15 4.39 6.57
N TYR A 56 -9.73 4.51 5.32
CA TYR A 56 -8.58 3.78 4.78
C TYR A 56 -7.30 4.07 5.54
N PHE A 57 -6.95 5.34 5.74
CA PHE A 57 -5.70 5.69 6.41
C PHE A 57 -5.69 5.35 7.90
N GLN A 58 -6.84 5.35 8.58
CA GLN A 58 -6.95 4.81 9.93
C GLN A 58 -6.68 3.30 9.97
N SER A 59 -7.28 2.56 9.06
CA SER A 59 -7.07 1.11 8.92
C SER A 59 -5.61 0.78 8.55
N MET A 60 -5.01 1.59 7.67
CA MET A 60 -3.60 1.44 7.28
C MET A 60 -2.64 1.70 8.44
N LEU A 61 -2.92 2.67 9.31
CA LEU A 61 -2.14 2.89 10.53
C LEU A 61 -2.19 1.67 11.47
N ALA A 62 -3.38 1.11 11.68
CA ALA A 62 -3.55 -0.09 12.50
C ALA A 62 -2.82 -1.29 11.90
N MET A 63 -2.91 -1.47 10.57
CA MET A 63 -2.20 -2.52 9.85
C MET A 63 -0.68 -2.32 9.92
N ALA A 64 -0.18 -1.11 9.73
CA ALA A 64 1.25 -0.80 9.77
C ALA A 64 1.88 -1.06 11.16
N ALA A 65 1.10 -0.91 12.23
CA ALA A 65 1.51 -1.25 13.59
C ALA A 65 1.53 -2.77 13.87
N SER A 66 0.91 -3.60 13.02
CA SER A 66 0.87 -5.06 13.17
C SER A 66 2.24 -5.69 12.86
N PRO A 67 2.63 -6.78 13.54
CA PRO A 67 3.87 -7.50 13.25
C PRO A 67 3.78 -8.42 12.02
N CYS A 68 2.64 -8.51 11.35
CA CYS A 68 2.29 -9.61 10.44
C CYS A 68 2.54 -9.32 8.94
N TYR A 69 3.59 -8.58 8.56
CA TYR A 69 3.92 -8.33 7.15
C TYR A 69 5.41 -8.01 6.96
N ASP A 70 5.92 -8.13 5.73
CA ASP A 70 7.27 -7.72 5.33
C ASP A 70 7.27 -6.33 4.68
N VAL A 71 6.25 -6.03 3.90
CA VAL A 71 6.05 -4.69 3.32
C VAL A 71 4.60 -4.24 3.43
N VAL A 72 4.41 -2.93 3.58
CA VAL A 72 3.10 -2.29 3.45
C VAL A 72 2.76 -2.23 1.96
N GLY A 73 1.66 -2.89 1.57
CA GLY A 73 1.15 -2.89 0.21
C GLY A 73 0.44 -1.59 -0.13
N HIS A 74 0.46 -1.23 -1.39
CA HIS A 74 -0.34 -0.18 -2.06
C HIS A 74 -0.93 0.93 -1.16
N VAL A 75 -0.07 1.71 -0.50
CA VAL A 75 -0.43 2.77 0.49
C VAL A 75 -1.55 3.71 0.01
N ILE A 76 -1.82 3.77 -1.28
CA ILE A 76 -2.82 4.65 -1.91
C ILE A 76 -3.92 3.86 -2.64
N TYR A 77 -4.22 2.64 -2.19
CA TYR A 77 -5.14 1.71 -2.85
C TYR A 77 -6.47 2.31 -3.31
N PRO A 78 -7.23 3.08 -2.51
CA PRO A 78 -8.54 3.54 -2.95
C PRO A 78 -8.51 4.55 -4.10
N LEU A 79 -7.41 5.29 -4.30
CA LEU A 79 -7.31 6.30 -5.37
C LEU A 79 -7.58 5.72 -6.77
N ARG A 80 -7.30 4.43 -6.98
CA ARG A 80 -7.51 3.75 -8.27
C ARG A 80 -8.98 3.69 -8.71
N TYR A 81 -9.91 3.91 -7.79
CA TYR A 81 -11.36 3.84 -8.02
C TYR A 81 -12.03 5.22 -7.99
N MET A 82 -11.30 6.26 -7.62
CA MET A 82 -11.81 7.62 -7.47
C MET A 82 -11.69 8.41 -8.79
N ASN A 83 -12.46 7.97 -9.82
CA ASN A 83 -12.39 8.50 -11.20
C ASN A 83 -13.68 9.20 -11.59
N GLY A 84 -14.34 9.90 -10.67
CA GLY A 84 -15.59 10.63 -10.93
C GLY A 84 -15.37 11.97 -11.65
N PRO A 85 -16.45 12.75 -11.88
CA PRO A 85 -16.40 14.06 -12.52
C PRO A 85 -15.93 15.18 -11.54
N TYR A 86 -14.97 14.88 -10.73
CA TYR A 86 -14.32 15.77 -9.74
C TYR A 86 -12.81 15.65 -9.87
N ASP A 87 -12.09 16.60 -9.31
CA ASP A 87 -10.63 16.54 -9.25
C ASP A 87 -10.18 15.34 -8.39
N THR A 88 -9.07 14.71 -8.78
CA THR A 88 -8.48 13.63 -7.98
C THR A 88 -8.28 14.10 -6.53
N PRO A 89 -8.71 13.33 -5.51
CA PRO A 89 -8.56 13.72 -4.12
C PRO A 89 -7.09 13.99 -3.77
N SER A 90 -6.80 15.14 -3.14
CA SER A 90 -5.46 15.44 -2.67
C SER A 90 -5.08 14.57 -1.48
N LEU A 91 -3.88 13.99 -1.53
CA LEU A 91 -3.28 13.27 -0.42
C LEU A 91 -2.59 14.18 0.60
N ASP A 92 -2.48 15.48 0.35
CA ASP A 92 -1.83 16.43 1.27
C ASP A 92 -2.49 16.43 2.64
N ARG A 93 -3.82 16.26 2.67
CA ARG A 93 -4.60 16.12 3.90
C ARG A 93 -4.17 14.92 4.77
N TYR A 94 -3.64 13.89 4.15
CA TYR A 94 -3.26 12.61 4.79
C TYR A 94 -1.74 12.46 4.95
N ARG A 95 -0.99 13.51 4.65
CA ARG A 95 0.48 13.43 4.66
C ARG A 95 1.03 12.97 6.01
N ASP A 96 0.47 13.44 7.11
CA ASP A 96 0.92 13.06 8.44
C ASP A 96 0.63 11.58 8.74
N GLN A 97 -0.55 11.08 8.37
CA GLN A 97 -0.89 9.66 8.50
C GLN A 97 0.01 8.79 7.60
N ILE A 98 0.22 9.21 6.35
CA ILE A 98 1.12 8.50 5.42
C ILE A 98 2.54 8.46 6.01
N ARG A 99 3.07 9.58 6.48
CA ARG A 99 4.40 9.62 7.13
C ARG A 99 4.47 8.73 8.36
N GLU A 100 3.41 8.63 9.14
CA GLU A 100 3.36 7.73 10.30
C GLU A 100 3.34 6.26 9.88
N ILE A 101 2.57 5.87 8.86
CA ILE A 101 2.60 4.53 8.27
C ILE A 101 4.02 4.17 7.81
N LEU A 102 4.68 5.08 7.10
CA LEU A 102 6.05 4.90 6.64
C LEU A 102 7.02 4.73 7.81
N ARG A 103 6.88 5.55 8.87
CA ARG A 103 7.72 5.48 10.09
C ARG A 103 7.56 4.15 10.81
N LEU A 104 6.33 3.66 10.97
CA LEU A 104 6.04 2.37 11.59
C LEU A 104 6.69 1.21 10.82
N ALA A 105 6.62 1.23 9.49
CA ALA A 105 7.30 0.25 8.65
C ALA A 105 8.83 0.31 8.85
N ILE A 106 9.43 1.50 8.79
CA ILE A 106 10.88 1.70 8.96
C ILE A 106 11.34 1.22 10.35
N GLN A 107 10.65 1.64 11.41
CA GLN A 107 11.02 1.29 12.80
C GLN A 107 10.96 -0.21 13.08
N SER A 108 10.09 -0.93 12.37
CA SER A 108 9.99 -2.39 12.47
C SER A 108 10.89 -3.15 11.50
N GLY A 109 11.78 -2.45 10.78
CA GLY A 109 12.70 -3.07 9.82
C GLY A 109 12.00 -3.59 8.56
N ARG A 110 10.82 -3.05 8.24
CA ARG A 110 9.98 -3.45 7.11
C ARG A 110 9.97 -2.40 6.02
N GLY A 111 9.43 -2.78 4.85
CA GLY A 111 9.40 -1.92 3.70
C GLY A 111 8.01 -1.48 3.27
N ILE A 112 7.97 -0.89 2.08
CA ILE A 112 6.74 -0.56 1.36
C ILE A 112 6.78 -1.13 -0.06
N GLU A 113 5.60 -1.43 -0.61
CA GLU A 113 5.43 -1.82 -2.00
C GLU A 113 5.02 -0.61 -2.83
N ILE A 114 5.77 -0.31 -3.90
CA ILE A 114 5.30 0.57 -4.97
C ILE A 114 4.38 -0.25 -5.86
N ASN A 115 3.08 -0.12 -5.66
CA ASN A 115 2.10 -0.76 -6.51
C ASN A 115 1.77 0.16 -7.69
N THR A 116 2.04 -0.31 -8.91
CA THR A 116 1.87 0.52 -10.11
C THR A 116 0.42 0.57 -10.59
N TRP A 117 -0.43 -0.33 -10.11
CA TRP A 117 -1.77 -0.52 -10.64
C TRP A 117 -1.79 -0.49 -12.18
N LYS A 118 -1.03 -1.41 -12.77
CA LYS A 118 -0.90 -1.51 -14.23
C LYS A 118 -0.31 -0.24 -14.88
N GLY A 119 0.44 0.58 -14.13
CA GLY A 119 1.04 1.84 -14.57
C GLY A 119 0.20 3.09 -14.35
N GLN A 120 -0.93 3.02 -13.66
CA GLN A 120 -1.88 4.14 -13.52
C GLN A 120 -1.64 5.06 -12.33
N THR A 121 -1.00 4.58 -11.26
CA THR A 121 -0.85 5.33 -9.98
C THR A 121 0.58 5.81 -9.71
N LEU A 122 1.43 5.92 -10.72
CA LEU A 122 2.85 6.20 -10.52
C LEU A 122 3.15 7.62 -10.03
N ARG A 123 2.39 8.61 -10.46
CA ARG A 123 2.63 10.02 -10.11
C ARG A 123 2.39 10.31 -8.64
N GLU A 124 1.40 9.66 -8.07
CA GLU A 124 0.97 9.79 -6.68
C GLU A 124 2.03 9.24 -5.71
N TRP A 125 2.92 8.38 -6.20
CA TRP A 125 4.03 7.84 -5.42
C TRP A 125 5.18 8.83 -5.18
N ILE A 126 5.34 9.87 -6.00
CA ILE A 126 6.49 10.79 -5.90
C ILE A 126 6.60 11.43 -4.50
N PRO A 127 5.56 12.07 -3.94
CA PRO A 127 5.64 12.65 -2.60
C PRO A 127 5.86 11.58 -1.52
N ILE A 128 5.25 10.41 -1.66
CA ILE A 128 5.39 9.29 -0.71
C ILE A 128 6.84 8.79 -0.67
N LEU A 129 7.46 8.58 -1.84
CA LEU A 129 8.84 8.13 -1.94
C LEU A 129 9.83 9.16 -1.38
N ARG A 130 9.58 10.45 -1.59
CA ARG A 130 10.40 11.52 -1.01
C ARG A 130 10.29 11.52 0.51
N ASP A 131 9.07 11.44 1.06
CA ASP A 131 8.85 11.33 2.49
C ASP A 131 9.48 10.05 3.07
N TYR A 132 9.36 8.91 2.37
CA TYR A 132 9.98 7.65 2.79
C TYR A 132 11.50 7.75 2.84
N ARG A 133 12.12 8.35 1.82
CA ARG A 133 13.56 8.59 1.78
C ARG A 133 14.02 9.53 2.89
N GLU A 134 13.30 10.63 3.12
CA GLU A 134 13.57 11.60 4.20
C GLU A 134 13.53 10.95 5.58
N LEU A 135 12.58 10.03 5.79
CA LEU A 135 12.43 9.27 7.03
C LEU A 135 13.49 8.16 7.22
N GLY A 136 14.36 7.93 6.23
CA GLY A 136 15.39 6.91 6.27
C GLY A 136 14.94 5.53 5.77
N GLY A 137 13.83 5.45 5.04
CA GLY A 137 13.36 4.20 4.45
C GLY A 137 14.25 3.75 3.29
N GLU A 138 14.51 2.44 3.21
CA GLU A 138 15.38 1.83 2.21
C GLU A 138 14.76 0.60 1.54
N ILE A 139 13.83 -0.07 2.19
CA ILE A 139 13.25 -1.34 1.73
C ILE A 139 12.06 -1.06 0.83
N LEU A 140 12.24 -1.25 -0.48
CA LEU A 140 11.20 -1.05 -1.49
C LEU A 140 11.01 -2.34 -2.31
N THR A 141 9.77 -2.72 -2.53
CA THR A 141 9.37 -3.69 -3.56
C THR A 141 8.49 -3.01 -4.61
N VAL A 142 8.32 -3.65 -5.75
CA VAL A 142 7.48 -3.11 -6.84
C VAL A 142 6.54 -4.19 -7.34
N GLY A 143 5.26 -3.89 -7.45
CA GLY A 143 4.22 -4.78 -7.95
C GLY A 143 3.34 -4.14 -9.01
N SER A 144 2.90 -4.92 -10.03
CA SER A 144 1.93 -4.46 -11.03
C SER A 144 0.48 -4.64 -10.62
N ASP A 145 0.24 -5.46 -9.61
CA ASP A 145 -1.09 -5.84 -9.13
C ASP A 145 -1.97 -6.43 -10.26
N ALA A 146 -1.33 -7.23 -11.11
CA ALA A 146 -1.98 -7.85 -12.26
C ALA A 146 -2.91 -8.98 -11.82
N HIS A 147 -4.18 -8.91 -12.22
CA HIS A 147 -5.19 -9.92 -12.00
C HIS A 147 -5.49 -10.75 -13.27
N ALA A 148 -4.70 -10.52 -14.34
CA ALA A 148 -4.74 -11.22 -15.61
C ALA A 148 -3.33 -11.23 -16.22
N PRO A 149 -3.02 -12.09 -17.21
CA PRO A 149 -1.70 -12.17 -17.81
C PRO A 149 -1.26 -10.89 -18.55
N GLU A 150 -2.18 -10.20 -19.23
CA GLU A 150 -1.87 -9.06 -20.11
C GLU A 150 -1.27 -7.85 -19.37
N PRO A 151 -1.74 -7.44 -18.17
CA PRO A 151 -1.15 -6.33 -17.43
C PRO A 151 0.06 -6.73 -16.57
N LEU A 152 0.50 -7.99 -16.59
CA LEU A 152 1.63 -8.45 -15.79
C LEU A 152 2.88 -7.63 -16.09
N GLY A 153 3.48 -7.06 -15.06
CA GLY A 153 4.70 -6.24 -15.16
C GLY A 153 4.50 -4.82 -15.70
N ARG A 154 3.27 -4.40 -16.02
CA ARG A 154 3.03 -3.02 -16.47
C ARG A 154 3.41 -2.00 -15.40
N GLY A 155 4.10 -0.94 -15.82
CA GLY A 155 4.53 0.13 -14.94
C GLY A 155 5.77 -0.18 -14.09
N ILE A 156 6.30 -1.41 -14.10
CA ILE A 156 7.48 -1.78 -13.29
C ILE A 156 8.73 -1.00 -13.71
N ARG A 157 8.97 -0.86 -15.02
CA ARG A 157 10.12 -0.11 -15.53
C ARG A 157 10.05 1.37 -15.16
N GLU A 158 8.88 1.93 -15.29
CA GLU A 158 8.59 3.32 -14.92
C GLU A 158 8.74 3.54 -13.41
N ALA A 159 8.29 2.57 -12.60
CA ALA A 159 8.48 2.61 -11.15
C ALA A 159 9.97 2.59 -10.76
N TYR A 160 10.81 1.81 -11.43
CA TYR A 160 12.26 1.83 -11.21
C TYR A 160 12.87 3.19 -11.57
N GLY A 161 12.43 3.83 -12.67
CA GLY A 161 12.84 5.19 -13.02
C GLY A 161 12.46 6.18 -11.91
N LEU A 162 11.23 6.11 -11.44
CA LEU A 162 10.72 6.96 -10.36
C LEU A 162 11.51 6.77 -9.05
N MET A 163 11.83 5.53 -8.69
CA MET A 163 12.68 5.23 -7.54
C MET A 163 14.05 5.87 -7.67
N ALA A 164 14.68 5.73 -8.85
CA ALA A 164 15.99 6.32 -9.12
C ALA A 164 15.96 7.85 -9.00
N ASP A 165 14.92 8.50 -9.55
CA ASP A 165 14.69 9.95 -9.46
C ASP A 165 14.48 10.42 -8.01
N CYS A 166 13.91 9.57 -7.16
CA CYS A 166 13.77 9.79 -5.73
C CYS A 166 15.01 9.40 -4.90
N GLY A 167 16.09 8.94 -5.55
CA GLY A 167 17.37 8.63 -4.92
C GLY A 167 17.52 7.22 -4.36
N PHE A 168 16.63 6.30 -4.71
CA PHE A 168 16.75 4.88 -4.38
C PHE A 168 17.59 4.15 -5.44
N ARG A 169 18.42 3.20 -4.99
CA ARG A 169 19.34 2.46 -5.87
C ARG A 169 19.06 0.96 -5.92
N TYR A 170 18.25 0.46 -5.03
CA TYR A 170 17.99 -0.97 -4.84
C TYR A 170 16.51 -1.24 -4.68
N VAL A 171 16.09 -2.45 -5.05
CA VAL A 171 14.82 -3.06 -4.68
C VAL A 171 15.08 -4.24 -3.77
N ALA A 172 14.22 -4.48 -2.83
CA ALA A 172 14.28 -5.66 -1.97
C ALA A 172 13.80 -6.89 -2.75
N VAL A 173 14.52 -7.99 -2.57
CA VAL A 173 14.13 -9.32 -3.07
C VAL A 173 14.10 -10.24 -1.86
N TYR A 174 13.00 -10.93 -1.68
CA TYR A 174 12.79 -11.86 -0.57
C TYR A 174 13.01 -13.29 -1.03
N HIS A 175 13.75 -14.05 -0.25
CA HIS A 175 13.96 -15.48 -0.44
C HIS A 175 13.71 -16.17 0.90
N ALA A 176 12.98 -17.28 0.90
CA ALA A 176 12.86 -18.10 2.09
C ALA A 176 14.26 -18.47 2.61
N PRO A 177 14.48 -18.48 3.90
CA PRO A 177 15.64 -19.15 4.47
C PRO A 177 15.60 -20.60 3.98
N LYS A 178 16.64 -21.07 3.30
CA LYS A 178 16.75 -22.48 2.95
C LYS A 178 16.74 -23.27 4.27
N PRO A 179 15.99 -24.38 4.34
CA PRO A 179 15.97 -25.24 5.50
C PRO A 179 17.37 -25.81 5.80
#